data_f5c16ef7ca40d782eac238a49e00f310
#
_entry.id   f5c16ef7ca40d782eac238a49e00f310
#
_cell.length_a   1.000
_cell.length_b   1.000
_cell.length_c   1.000
_cell.angle_alpha   90.00
_cell.angle_beta   90.00
_cell.angle_gamma   90.00
#
_symmetry.space_group_name_H-M   'P 1'
#
loop_
_entity.id
_entity.type
_entity.pdbx_description
1 polymer ?
#
loop_
_entity_poly.entity_id
_entity_poly.type
_entity_poly.pdbx_seq_one_letter_code
_entity_poly.pdbx_strand_id
1 'polypeptide(L)'
;MSIDQRLQLKKFCFIILGAAIYAFAFVYFYMANRIAANGLAGLTLVGKALFEIDPSLIGYLINLPLVLLGARCFGKRAMVYTVTGALSLYFFVWLFQRFPLVVDLDHDNLVVSLMAGIIGGLGGGLVFRNGGTIGGADIIAKLLEDKLGLQLNQALLGIDLFVMIVSLTYISLPQMMYALIASFMYGQIVRLVQQGGYSARGIFIVSEQAEKIARFIMEELGRGVTYLTGEGAYSGRRKKVIYVALGRRDIRELKAFLTQVDPNAFITYFDVNEVNSPEFLTIKSKYHKKRK
;
A
#
# COMPACT_ATOMS: atom_id res chain seq x y z
N MET A 1 12.56 -28.00 5.61
CA MET A 1 11.59 -26.90 5.64
C MET A 1 11.05 -26.71 4.24
N SER A 2 9.76 -26.90 4.03
CA SER A 2 9.13 -26.77 2.70
C SER A 2 9.22 -25.32 2.20
N ILE A 3 9.14 -25.11 0.88
CA ILE A 3 9.16 -23.77 0.26
C ILE A 3 8.06 -22.89 0.86
N ASP A 4 6.88 -23.47 1.13
CA ASP A 4 5.74 -22.79 1.73
C ASP A 4 6.02 -22.29 3.17
N GLN A 5 6.69 -23.12 3.97
CA GLN A 5 7.10 -22.75 5.33
C GLN A 5 8.12 -21.60 5.35
N ARG A 6 9.06 -21.58 4.41
CA ARG A 6 10.04 -20.48 4.27
C ARG A 6 9.37 -19.16 3.87
N LEU A 7 8.38 -19.22 2.97
CA LEU A 7 7.61 -18.06 2.55
C LEU A 7 6.77 -17.49 3.69
N GLN A 8 6.14 -18.36 4.48
CA GLN A 8 5.38 -17.94 5.65
C GLN A 8 6.28 -17.30 6.71
N LEU A 9 7.42 -17.89 7.03
CA LEU A 9 8.37 -17.32 7.99
C LEU A 9 8.86 -15.93 7.57
N LYS A 10 9.18 -15.75 6.28
CA LYS A 10 9.54 -14.43 5.75
C LYS A 10 8.44 -13.39 5.97
N LYS A 11 7.17 -13.75 5.73
CA LYS A 11 6.04 -12.84 5.97
C LYS A 11 5.95 -12.43 7.43
N PHE A 12 6.09 -13.36 8.38
CA PHE A 12 6.11 -13.04 9.81
C PHE A 12 7.24 -12.07 10.18
N CYS A 13 8.46 -12.33 9.69
CA CYS A 13 9.60 -11.44 9.94
C CYS A 13 9.33 -10.02 9.40
N PHE A 14 8.77 -9.89 8.19
CA PHE A 14 8.44 -8.58 7.63
C PHE A 14 7.31 -7.88 8.36
N ILE A 15 6.31 -8.60 8.87
CA ILE A 15 5.24 -8.05 9.69
C ILE A 15 5.80 -7.50 11.00
N ILE A 16 6.62 -8.27 11.70
CA ILE A 16 7.25 -7.84 12.95
C ILE A 16 8.17 -6.63 12.72
N LEU A 17 8.99 -6.65 11.67
CA LEU A 17 9.86 -5.53 11.30
C LEU A 17 9.03 -4.29 10.95
N GLY A 18 7.98 -4.43 10.16
CA GLY A 18 7.08 -3.33 9.81
C GLY A 18 6.39 -2.74 11.03
N ALA A 19 5.93 -3.58 11.96
CA ALA A 19 5.34 -3.15 13.22
C ALA A 19 6.36 -2.39 14.09
N ALA A 20 7.62 -2.83 14.14
CA ALA A 20 8.70 -2.13 14.85
C ALA A 20 8.98 -0.75 14.24
N ILE A 21 9.05 -0.65 12.90
CA ILE A 21 9.26 0.64 12.19
C ILE A 21 8.08 1.59 12.47
N TYR A 22 6.84 1.09 12.42
CA TYR A 22 5.67 1.91 12.73
C TYR A 22 5.67 2.36 14.20
N ALA A 23 5.99 1.45 15.14
CA ALA A 23 6.08 1.79 16.57
C ALA A 23 7.15 2.85 16.85
N PHE A 24 8.27 2.81 16.13
CA PHE A 24 9.30 3.84 16.18
C PHE A 24 8.74 5.20 15.76
N ALA A 25 8.05 5.27 14.62
CA ALA A 25 7.39 6.49 14.19
C ALA A 25 6.36 6.97 15.21
N PHE A 26 5.56 6.04 15.75
CA PHE A 26 4.50 6.33 16.69
C PHE A 26 5.03 6.94 17.98
N VAL A 27 6.08 6.39 18.58
CA VAL A 27 6.62 6.85 19.85
C VAL A 27 7.41 8.16 19.70
N TYR A 28 8.32 8.22 18.74
CA TYR A 28 9.28 9.33 18.65
C TYR A 28 8.82 10.51 17.79
N PHE A 29 7.80 10.35 16.96
CA PHE A 29 7.27 11.44 16.14
C PHE A 29 5.83 11.80 16.52
N TYR A 30 4.89 10.86 16.49
CA TYR A 30 3.50 11.16 16.83
C TYR A 30 3.33 11.52 18.31
N MET A 31 3.73 10.61 19.20
CA MET A 31 3.51 10.76 20.64
C MET A 31 4.37 11.87 21.24
N ALA A 32 5.65 11.95 20.89
CA ALA A 32 6.58 12.93 21.44
C ALA A 32 6.20 14.37 21.08
N ASN A 33 5.61 14.59 19.89
CA ASN A 33 5.27 15.91 19.38
C ASN A 33 3.76 16.22 19.45
N ARG A 34 2.97 15.41 20.16
CA ARG A 34 1.51 15.58 20.27
C ARG A 34 0.79 15.69 18.93
N ILE A 35 1.19 14.90 17.95
CA ILE A 35 0.54 14.79 16.64
C ILE A 35 -0.41 13.59 16.69
N ALA A 36 -1.67 13.77 16.30
CA ALA A 36 -2.62 12.67 16.25
C ALA A 36 -2.19 11.62 15.22
N ALA A 37 -2.27 10.35 15.61
CA ALA A 37 -2.03 9.23 14.72
C ALA A 37 -3.34 8.73 14.11
N ASN A 38 -3.25 7.98 13.01
CA ASN A 38 -4.39 7.43 12.29
C ASN A 38 -4.96 6.19 12.98
N GLY A 39 -6.21 5.89 12.66
CA GLY A 39 -6.89 4.67 13.09
C GLY A 39 -6.98 4.54 14.60
N LEU A 40 -7.11 3.32 15.08
CA LEU A 40 -7.22 3.05 16.52
C LEU A 40 -5.95 3.37 17.31
N ALA A 41 -4.79 3.41 16.65
CA ALA A 41 -3.56 3.88 17.28
C ALA A 41 -3.70 5.33 17.77
N GLY A 42 -4.43 6.19 17.03
CA GLY A 42 -4.75 7.54 17.47
C GLY A 42 -5.56 7.58 18.77
N LEU A 43 -6.54 6.68 18.94
CA LEU A 43 -7.31 6.59 20.20
C LEU A 43 -6.44 6.25 21.41
N THR A 44 -5.34 5.53 21.21
CA THR A 44 -4.41 5.24 22.32
C THR A 44 -3.69 6.50 22.81
N LEU A 45 -3.42 7.46 21.91
CA LEU A 45 -2.86 8.76 22.27
C LEU A 45 -3.88 9.65 22.99
N VAL A 46 -5.16 9.62 22.58
CA VAL A 46 -6.25 10.27 23.32
C VAL A 46 -6.32 9.71 24.74
N GLY A 47 -6.32 8.40 24.89
CA GLY A 47 -6.36 7.74 26.19
C GLY A 47 -5.16 8.09 27.06
N LYS A 48 -3.97 8.18 26.47
CA LYS A 48 -2.77 8.68 27.20
C LYS A 48 -2.93 10.13 27.66
N ALA A 49 -3.44 10.98 26.79
CA ALA A 49 -3.55 12.40 27.08
C ALA A 49 -4.61 12.72 28.15
N LEU A 50 -5.73 11.96 28.15
CA LEU A 50 -6.86 12.22 29.07
C LEU A 50 -6.77 11.45 30.38
N PHE A 51 -6.21 10.24 30.36
CA PHE A 51 -6.21 9.31 31.49
C PHE A 51 -4.82 8.91 31.99
N GLU A 52 -3.75 9.40 31.33
CA GLU A 52 -2.35 9.06 31.63
C GLU A 52 -2.02 7.56 31.53
N ILE A 53 -2.87 6.78 30.82
CA ILE A 53 -2.68 5.34 30.63
C ILE A 53 -1.68 5.10 29.51
N ASP A 54 -0.82 4.08 29.68
CA ASP A 54 0.14 3.68 28.66
C ASP A 54 -0.56 3.31 27.34
N PRO A 55 -0.20 3.93 26.20
CA PRO A 55 -0.79 3.64 24.90
C PRO A 55 -0.70 2.17 24.48
N SER A 56 0.33 1.45 24.92
CA SER A 56 0.46 0.03 24.65
C SER A 56 -0.64 -0.78 25.35
N LEU A 57 -0.97 -0.46 26.59
CA LEU A 57 -2.05 -1.12 27.33
C LEU A 57 -3.41 -0.84 26.69
N ILE A 58 -3.69 0.43 26.36
CA ILE A 58 -4.94 0.82 25.69
C ILE A 58 -5.03 0.08 24.34
N GLY A 59 -3.91 0.03 23.62
CA GLY A 59 -3.84 -0.65 22.35
C GLY A 59 -4.15 -2.15 22.44
N TYR A 60 -3.60 -2.85 23.40
CA TYR A 60 -3.96 -4.26 23.64
C TYR A 60 -5.43 -4.41 24.03
N LEU A 61 -5.93 -3.54 24.91
CA LEU A 61 -7.32 -3.59 25.41
C LEU A 61 -8.34 -3.40 24.27
N ILE A 62 -8.08 -2.45 23.37
CA ILE A 62 -8.95 -2.18 22.22
C ILE A 62 -8.83 -3.28 21.15
N ASN A 63 -7.59 -3.70 20.83
CA ASN A 63 -7.38 -4.64 19.74
C ASN A 63 -7.74 -6.08 20.08
N LEU A 64 -7.61 -6.52 21.33
CA LEU A 64 -7.92 -7.90 21.71
C LEU A 64 -9.37 -8.30 21.38
N PRO A 65 -10.42 -7.54 21.81
CA PRO A 65 -11.80 -7.87 21.43
C PRO A 65 -12.05 -7.74 19.94
N LEU A 66 -11.43 -6.76 19.26
CA LEU A 66 -11.60 -6.59 17.82
C LEU A 66 -11.00 -7.76 17.03
N VAL A 67 -9.86 -8.26 17.46
CA VAL A 67 -9.23 -9.45 16.89
C VAL A 67 -10.14 -10.67 17.06
N LEU A 68 -10.76 -10.85 18.21
CA LEU A 68 -11.72 -11.95 18.45
C LEU A 68 -12.96 -11.82 17.54
N LEU A 69 -13.48 -10.61 17.34
CA LEU A 69 -14.57 -10.34 16.42
C LEU A 69 -14.16 -10.57 14.95
N GLY A 70 -12.97 -10.11 14.59
CA GLY A 70 -12.43 -10.26 13.25
C GLY A 70 -12.12 -11.71 12.85
N ALA A 71 -11.95 -12.61 13.82
CA ALA A 71 -11.73 -14.04 13.56
C ALA A 71 -12.88 -14.69 12.76
N ARG A 72 -14.06 -14.07 12.77
CA ARG A 72 -15.22 -14.51 12.00
C ARG A 72 -15.28 -13.94 10.59
N CYS A 73 -14.63 -12.79 10.35
CA CYS A 73 -14.68 -12.07 9.08
C CYS A 73 -13.44 -12.33 8.20
N PHE A 74 -12.29 -12.55 8.82
CA PHE A 74 -11.03 -12.82 8.12
C PHE A 74 -10.72 -14.32 8.12
N GLY A 75 -10.21 -14.83 7.01
CA GLY A 75 -9.72 -16.22 6.97
C GLY A 75 -8.59 -16.45 7.99
N LYS A 76 -8.47 -17.69 8.47
CA LYS A 76 -7.51 -18.08 9.53
C LYS A 76 -6.09 -17.54 9.34
N ARG A 77 -5.57 -17.53 8.10
CA ARG A 77 -4.21 -17.04 7.79
C ARG A 77 -4.08 -15.53 7.96
N ALA A 78 -5.03 -14.75 7.42
CA ALA A 78 -5.03 -13.30 7.57
C ALA A 78 -5.14 -12.90 9.04
N MET A 79 -5.94 -13.63 9.79
CA MET A 79 -6.11 -13.42 11.22
C MET A 79 -4.81 -13.61 12.01
N VAL A 80 -4.05 -14.67 11.74
CA VAL A 80 -2.76 -14.90 12.40
C VAL A 80 -1.78 -13.77 12.10
N TYR A 81 -1.73 -13.28 10.85
CA TYR A 81 -0.87 -12.15 10.48
C TYR A 81 -1.31 -10.84 11.15
N THR A 82 -2.62 -10.59 11.25
CA THR A 82 -3.18 -9.41 11.95
C THR A 82 -2.87 -9.44 13.44
N VAL A 83 -3.06 -10.58 14.09
CA VAL A 83 -2.70 -10.77 15.51
C VAL A 83 -1.20 -10.51 15.72
N THR A 84 -0.36 -11.08 14.85
CA THR A 84 1.10 -10.88 14.93
C THR A 84 1.45 -9.40 14.77
N GLY A 85 0.84 -8.70 13.79
CA GLY A 85 1.09 -7.27 13.57
C GLY A 85 0.68 -6.41 14.77
N ALA A 86 -0.54 -6.59 15.27
CA ALA A 86 -1.07 -5.84 16.41
C ALA A 86 -0.28 -6.10 17.72
N LEU A 87 0.01 -7.37 18.02
CA LEU A 87 0.80 -7.71 19.22
C LEU A 87 2.23 -7.16 19.12
N SER A 88 2.87 -7.27 17.96
CA SER A 88 4.21 -6.73 17.74
C SER A 88 4.23 -5.21 17.84
N LEU A 89 3.23 -4.52 17.28
CA LEU A 89 3.14 -3.07 17.36
C LEU A 89 3.17 -2.60 18.81
N TYR A 90 2.23 -3.06 19.64
CA TYR A 90 2.12 -2.55 21.00
C TYR A 90 3.25 -3.05 21.92
N PHE A 91 3.85 -4.20 21.60
CA PHE A 91 5.09 -4.63 22.22
C PHE A 91 6.22 -3.63 21.96
N PHE A 92 6.44 -3.21 20.70
CA PHE A 92 7.47 -2.25 20.37
C PHE A 92 7.13 -0.83 20.85
N VAL A 93 5.86 -0.45 20.89
CA VAL A 93 5.44 0.82 21.52
C VAL A 93 5.83 0.83 23.00
N TRP A 94 5.53 -0.23 23.73
CA TRP A 94 5.93 -0.41 25.12
C TRP A 94 7.45 -0.41 25.30
N LEU A 95 8.18 -1.07 24.40
CA LEU A 95 9.65 -1.15 24.44
C LEU A 95 10.27 0.23 24.19
N PHE A 96 9.89 0.91 23.13
CA PHE A 96 10.49 2.20 22.74
C PHE A 96 10.19 3.33 23.71
N GLN A 97 9.07 3.31 24.43
CA GLN A 97 8.80 4.27 25.49
C GLN A 97 9.82 4.20 26.64
N ARG A 98 10.53 3.07 26.80
CA ARG A 98 11.57 2.90 27.82
C ARG A 98 12.95 3.40 27.39
N PHE A 99 13.14 3.64 26.12
CA PHE A 99 14.38 4.18 25.58
C PHE A 99 14.12 5.60 25.06
N PRO A 100 14.30 6.65 25.92
CA PRO A 100 14.07 8.02 25.49
C PRO A 100 15.09 8.41 24.41
N LEU A 101 14.64 8.43 23.16
CA LEU A 101 15.39 8.99 22.05
C LEU A 101 14.79 10.36 21.72
N VAL A 102 15.57 11.41 21.91
CA VAL A 102 15.19 12.75 21.48
C VAL A 102 15.62 12.91 20.04
N VAL A 103 14.67 12.97 19.13
CA VAL A 103 14.92 13.35 17.74
C VAL A 103 14.72 14.85 17.66
N ASP A 104 15.84 15.57 17.74
CA ASP A 104 15.82 17.02 17.61
C ASP A 104 15.66 17.41 16.13
N LEU A 105 14.55 18.05 15.82
CA LEU A 105 14.22 18.56 14.49
C LEU A 105 13.91 20.07 14.56
N ASP A 106 14.63 20.79 15.41
CA ASP A 106 14.48 22.26 15.62
C ASP A 106 13.03 22.67 15.92
N HIS A 107 12.25 21.77 16.53
CA HIS A 107 10.81 21.93 16.79
C HIS A 107 9.96 22.24 15.54
N ASP A 108 10.45 21.89 14.33
CA ASP A 108 9.67 22.04 13.09
C ASP A 108 8.62 20.94 12.98
N ASN A 109 7.40 21.28 13.38
CA ASN A 109 6.26 20.35 13.35
C ASN A 109 5.92 19.86 11.93
N LEU A 110 6.27 20.61 10.87
CA LEU A 110 6.07 20.16 9.50
C LEU A 110 7.03 19.01 9.15
N VAL A 111 8.31 19.18 9.48
CA VAL A 111 9.32 18.13 9.28
C VAL A 111 8.98 16.89 10.09
N VAL A 112 8.60 17.07 11.35
CA VAL A 112 8.14 15.99 12.24
C VAL A 112 6.97 15.23 11.60
N SER A 113 5.96 15.94 11.08
CA SER A 113 4.77 15.34 10.46
C SER A 113 5.11 14.53 9.22
N LEU A 114 6.00 15.07 8.38
CA LEU A 114 6.47 14.38 7.18
C LEU A 114 7.23 13.10 7.57
N MET A 115 8.14 13.17 8.54
CA MET A 115 8.90 12.02 9.02
C MET A 115 7.98 10.97 9.67
N ALA A 116 7.03 11.40 10.49
CA ALA A 116 6.02 10.53 11.09
C ALA A 116 5.25 9.74 10.01
N GLY A 117 4.76 10.45 8.98
CA GLY A 117 4.03 9.84 7.88
C GLY A 117 4.89 8.92 7.01
N ILE A 118 6.13 9.32 6.68
CA ILE A 118 7.04 8.53 5.86
C ILE A 118 7.45 7.25 6.59
N ILE A 119 7.99 7.36 7.80
CA ILE A 119 8.50 6.22 8.57
C ILE A 119 7.34 5.31 8.98
N GLY A 120 6.25 5.90 9.46
CA GLY A 120 5.03 5.16 9.79
C GLY A 120 4.46 4.43 8.57
N GLY A 121 4.41 5.11 7.41
CA GLY A 121 3.95 4.53 6.15
C GLY A 121 4.83 3.41 5.62
N LEU A 122 6.15 3.48 5.80
CA LEU A 122 7.07 2.37 5.49
C LEU A 122 6.76 1.15 6.36
N GLY A 123 6.61 1.36 7.67
CA GLY A 123 6.27 0.30 8.62
C GLY A 123 4.91 -0.32 8.31
N GLY A 124 3.86 0.51 8.22
CA GLY A 124 2.50 0.07 7.91
C GLY A 124 2.38 -0.61 6.56
N GLY A 125 2.97 -0.02 5.54
CA GLY A 125 2.99 -0.58 4.20
C GLY A 125 3.66 -1.96 4.14
N LEU A 126 4.73 -2.17 4.91
CA LEU A 126 5.41 -3.46 4.99
C LEU A 126 4.52 -4.53 5.64
N VAL A 127 3.78 -4.18 6.69
CA VAL A 127 2.81 -5.08 7.34
C VAL A 127 1.69 -5.44 6.36
N PHE A 128 1.05 -4.45 5.74
CA PHE A 128 -0.05 -4.66 4.79
C PHE A 128 0.37 -5.47 3.56
N ARG A 129 1.56 -5.21 3.00
CA ARG A 129 2.10 -5.95 1.86
C ARG A 129 2.25 -7.45 2.14
N ASN A 130 2.47 -7.82 3.40
CA ASN A 130 2.61 -9.21 3.81
C ASN A 130 1.29 -9.83 4.32
N GLY A 131 0.17 -9.13 4.16
CA GLY A 131 -1.17 -9.61 4.46
C GLY A 131 -1.57 -9.50 5.93
N GLY A 132 -0.80 -8.74 6.74
CA GLY A 132 -1.16 -8.36 8.10
C GLY A 132 -1.80 -6.99 8.17
N THR A 133 -2.26 -6.60 9.37
CA THR A 133 -2.71 -5.25 9.70
C THR A 133 -2.03 -4.77 10.98
N ILE A 134 -2.01 -3.44 11.19
CA ILE A 134 -1.37 -2.84 12.38
C ILE A 134 -2.35 -2.72 13.54
N GLY A 135 -3.66 -2.82 13.28
CA GLY A 135 -4.65 -2.66 14.35
C GLY A 135 -6.07 -2.90 13.90
N GLY A 136 -6.99 -2.79 14.86
CA GLY A 136 -8.38 -3.15 14.70
C GLY A 136 -9.23 -2.23 13.82
N ALA A 137 -8.71 -1.07 13.37
CA ALA A 137 -9.44 -0.20 12.45
C ALA A 137 -9.86 -0.94 11.17
N ASP A 138 -8.95 -1.75 10.61
CA ASP A 138 -9.23 -2.56 9.44
C ASP A 138 -10.33 -3.60 9.69
N ILE A 139 -10.37 -4.16 10.91
CA ILE A 139 -11.42 -5.10 11.33
C ILE A 139 -12.76 -4.39 11.40
N ILE A 140 -12.80 -3.20 12.02
CA ILE A 140 -14.02 -2.39 12.09
C ILE A 140 -14.49 -2.02 10.69
N ALA A 141 -13.58 -1.54 9.84
CA ALA A 141 -13.90 -1.17 8.47
C ALA A 141 -14.48 -2.35 7.67
N LYS A 142 -13.90 -3.54 7.83
CA LYS A 142 -14.42 -4.77 7.20
C LYS A 142 -15.79 -5.16 7.73
N LEU A 143 -16.04 -5.04 9.03
CA LEU A 143 -17.34 -5.26 9.62
C LEU A 143 -18.40 -4.27 9.10
N LEU A 144 -18.03 -3.01 8.89
CA LEU A 144 -18.92 -2.00 8.31
C LEU A 144 -19.21 -2.29 6.85
N GLU A 145 -18.20 -2.75 6.08
CA GLU A 145 -18.40 -3.20 4.71
C GLU A 145 -19.40 -4.37 4.65
N ASP A 146 -19.19 -5.42 5.46
CA ASP A 146 -20.03 -6.63 5.44
C ASP A 146 -21.47 -6.38 5.95
N LYS A 147 -21.65 -5.48 6.93
CA LYS A 147 -22.97 -5.23 7.53
C LYS A 147 -23.75 -4.09 6.93
N LEU A 148 -23.06 -3.02 6.51
CA LEU A 148 -23.69 -1.78 6.03
C LEU A 148 -23.47 -1.55 4.52
N GLY A 149 -22.68 -2.40 3.85
CA GLY A 149 -22.36 -2.24 2.43
C GLY A 149 -21.47 -1.03 2.13
N LEU A 150 -20.82 -0.45 3.15
CA LEU A 150 -19.89 0.67 2.96
C LEU A 150 -18.62 0.17 2.29
N GLN A 151 -18.07 0.95 1.36
CA GLN A 151 -16.77 0.61 0.79
C GLN A 151 -15.67 0.69 1.87
N LEU A 152 -14.74 -0.27 1.87
CA LEU A 152 -13.66 -0.37 2.87
C LEU A 152 -12.92 0.96 3.06
N ASN A 153 -12.60 1.65 1.95
CA ASN A 153 -11.91 2.94 2.00
C ASN A 153 -12.74 4.04 2.69
N GLN A 154 -14.06 4.06 2.49
CA GLN A 154 -14.97 5.01 3.14
C GLN A 154 -15.06 4.76 4.64
N ALA A 155 -15.13 3.48 5.02
CA ALA A 155 -15.16 3.08 6.43
C ALA A 155 -13.87 3.47 7.15
N LEU A 156 -12.69 3.21 6.55
CA LEU A 156 -11.39 3.61 7.10
C LEU A 156 -11.28 5.13 7.24
N LEU A 157 -11.68 5.87 6.21
CA LEU A 157 -11.67 7.34 6.22
C LEU A 157 -12.60 7.91 7.31
N GLY A 158 -13.78 7.29 7.49
CA GLY A 158 -14.71 7.64 8.57
C GLY A 158 -14.13 7.41 9.95
N ILE A 159 -13.43 6.29 10.15
CA ILE A 159 -12.74 5.98 11.42
C ILE A 159 -11.63 7.00 11.66
N ASP A 160 -10.81 7.31 10.67
CA ASP A 160 -9.73 8.29 10.79
C ASP A 160 -10.25 9.69 11.13
N LEU A 161 -11.30 10.14 10.45
CA LEU A 161 -11.96 11.42 10.75
C LEU A 161 -12.52 11.45 12.18
N PHE A 162 -13.20 10.39 12.60
CA PHE A 162 -13.70 10.29 13.97
C PHE A 162 -12.57 10.41 15.00
N VAL A 163 -11.48 9.66 14.81
CA VAL A 163 -10.32 9.70 15.71
C VAL A 163 -9.68 11.08 15.72
N MET A 164 -9.56 11.73 14.56
CA MET A 164 -9.03 13.09 14.46
C MET A 164 -9.90 14.11 15.20
N ILE A 165 -11.24 14.02 15.05
CA ILE A 165 -12.18 14.91 15.78
C ILE A 165 -12.03 14.70 17.29
N VAL A 166 -11.99 13.45 17.75
CA VAL A 166 -11.80 13.12 19.17
C VAL A 166 -10.43 13.62 19.65
N SER A 167 -9.39 13.60 18.82
CA SER A 167 -8.06 14.09 19.18
C SER A 167 -8.00 15.59 19.46
N LEU A 168 -8.97 16.40 18.96
CA LEU A 168 -9.08 17.81 19.31
C LEU A 168 -9.32 18.07 20.81
N THR A 169 -9.64 17.03 21.58
CA THR A 169 -9.75 17.12 23.04
C THR A 169 -8.38 17.36 23.73
N TYR A 170 -7.27 17.00 23.07
CA TYR A 170 -5.93 17.12 23.65
C TYR A 170 -4.91 17.83 22.74
N ILE A 171 -5.22 18.03 21.45
CA ILE A 171 -4.36 18.76 20.50
C ILE A 171 -5.03 20.04 20.05
N SER A 172 -4.21 21.02 19.69
CA SER A 172 -4.67 22.26 19.07
C SER A 172 -5.00 22.11 17.59
N LEU A 173 -5.76 23.07 17.02
CA LEU A 173 -6.08 23.07 15.60
C LEU A 173 -4.84 23.07 14.69
N PRO A 174 -3.76 23.84 14.95
CA PRO A 174 -2.52 23.71 14.17
C PRO A 174 -1.91 22.31 14.23
N GLN A 175 -1.90 21.66 15.39
CA GLN A 175 -1.40 20.28 15.52
C GLN A 175 -2.27 19.29 14.73
N MET A 176 -3.57 19.53 14.66
CA MET A 176 -4.47 18.75 13.79
C MET A 176 -4.09 18.88 12.32
N MET A 177 -3.72 20.08 11.84
CA MET A 177 -3.28 20.28 10.46
C MET A 177 -2.00 19.49 10.15
N TYR A 178 -1.05 19.45 11.11
CA TYR A 178 0.14 18.61 10.99
C TYR A 178 -0.20 17.10 11.01
N ALA A 179 -1.18 16.69 11.79
CA ALA A 179 -1.67 15.32 11.79
C ALA A 179 -2.27 14.92 10.43
N LEU A 180 -3.01 15.82 9.77
CA LEU A 180 -3.53 15.60 8.41
C LEU A 180 -2.40 15.43 7.38
N ILE A 181 -1.33 16.23 7.48
CA ILE A 181 -0.15 16.09 6.61
C ILE A 181 0.51 14.72 6.84
N ALA A 182 0.72 14.33 8.10
CA ALA A 182 1.28 13.03 8.45
C ALA A 182 0.42 11.87 7.91
N SER A 183 -0.91 11.98 8.05
CA SER A 183 -1.87 10.99 7.54
C SER A 183 -1.82 10.86 6.03
N PHE A 184 -1.77 11.98 5.32
CA PHE A 184 -1.64 11.99 3.85
C PHE A 184 -0.34 11.32 3.40
N MET A 185 0.78 11.68 4.02
CA MET A 185 2.09 11.08 3.72
C MET A 185 2.11 9.59 4.03
N TYR A 186 1.56 9.19 5.19
CA TYR A 186 1.40 7.79 5.54
C TYR A 186 0.67 7.01 4.45
N GLY A 187 -0.50 7.49 4.02
CA GLY A 187 -1.28 6.83 2.98
C GLY A 187 -0.56 6.73 1.64
N GLN A 188 0.23 7.76 1.23
CA GLN A 188 1.02 7.72 0.00
C GLN A 188 2.14 6.66 0.08
N ILE A 189 2.88 6.64 1.19
CA ILE A 189 3.99 5.70 1.39
C ILE A 189 3.48 4.26 1.51
N VAL A 190 2.37 4.04 2.24
CA VAL A 190 1.73 2.72 2.31
C VAL A 190 1.41 2.21 0.91
N ARG A 191 0.79 3.03 0.05
CA ARG A 191 0.51 2.65 -1.35
C ARG A 191 1.76 2.30 -2.13
N LEU A 192 2.82 3.11 -2.01
CA LEU A 192 4.11 2.84 -2.67
C LEU A 192 4.72 1.49 -2.25
N VAL A 193 4.69 1.20 -0.95
CA VAL A 193 5.24 -0.05 -0.40
C VAL A 193 4.39 -1.26 -0.80
N GLN A 194 3.06 -1.13 -0.76
CA GLN A 194 2.14 -2.20 -1.16
C GLN A 194 2.27 -2.53 -2.65
N GLN A 195 2.30 -1.52 -3.51
CA GLN A 195 2.44 -1.71 -4.96
C GLN A 195 3.82 -2.24 -5.36
N GLY A 196 4.84 -2.13 -4.47
CA GLY A 196 6.16 -2.74 -4.64
C GLY A 196 6.92 -2.30 -5.88
N GLY A 197 6.69 -1.09 -6.40
CA GLY A 197 7.35 -0.59 -7.60
C GLY A 197 6.92 -1.28 -8.92
N TYR A 198 6.06 -2.28 -8.85
CA TYR A 198 5.46 -2.93 -10.01
C TYR A 198 4.23 -2.13 -10.48
N SER A 199 4.44 -1.18 -11.34
CA SER A 199 3.36 -0.54 -12.08
C SER A 199 3.34 -1.12 -13.49
N ALA A 200 2.62 -2.21 -13.68
CA ALA A 200 2.24 -2.63 -15.00
C ALA A 200 1.12 -1.72 -15.51
N ARG A 201 1.19 -1.33 -16.78
CA ARG A 201 0.10 -0.66 -17.46
C ARG A 201 -0.42 -1.53 -18.57
N GLY A 202 -1.72 -1.62 -18.65
CA GLY A 202 -2.39 -2.13 -19.83
C GLY A 202 -2.36 -1.07 -20.92
N ILE A 203 -2.15 -1.50 -22.14
CA ILE A 203 -2.04 -0.61 -23.32
C ILE A 203 -2.91 -1.16 -24.41
N PHE A 204 -3.79 -0.30 -24.93
CA PHE A 204 -4.43 -0.53 -26.22
C PHE A 204 -3.74 0.31 -27.28
N ILE A 205 -3.40 -0.32 -28.41
CA ILE A 205 -2.80 0.36 -29.56
C ILE A 205 -3.66 0.10 -30.78
N VAL A 206 -4.11 1.16 -31.40
CA VAL A 206 -4.81 1.12 -32.71
C VAL A 206 -3.89 1.75 -33.73
N SER A 207 -3.43 0.95 -34.70
CA SER A 207 -2.47 1.37 -35.71
C SER A 207 -2.66 0.56 -37.01
N GLU A 208 -2.38 1.17 -38.12
CA GLU A 208 -2.31 0.47 -39.41
C GLU A 208 -1.08 -0.46 -39.51
N GLN A 209 -0.07 -0.24 -38.63
CA GLN A 209 1.15 -1.04 -38.51
C GLN A 209 1.09 -2.06 -37.36
N ALA A 210 -0.11 -2.53 -36.99
CA ALA A 210 -0.33 -3.39 -35.83
C ALA A 210 0.58 -4.62 -35.80
N GLU A 211 0.85 -5.24 -36.97
CA GLU A 211 1.69 -6.44 -37.01
C GLU A 211 3.16 -6.17 -36.75
N LYS A 212 3.70 -5.03 -37.23
CA LYS A 212 5.08 -4.62 -36.93
C LYS A 212 5.26 -4.30 -35.47
N ILE A 213 4.27 -3.60 -34.88
CA ILE A 213 4.28 -3.21 -33.45
C ILE A 213 4.19 -4.47 -32.60
N ALA A 214 3.30 -5.39 -32.88
CA ALA A 214 3.18 -6.65 -32.15
C ALA A 214 4.45 -7.49 -32.22
N ARG A 215 5.10 -7.56 -33.39
CA ARG A 215 6.38 -8.25 -33.54
C ARG A 215 7.48 -7.64 -32.67
N PHE A 216 7.61 -6.32 -32.66
CA PHE A 216 8.55 -5.61 -31.81
C PHE A 216 8.30 -5.93 -30.31
N ILE A 217 7.04 -5.92 -29.87
CA ILE A 217 6.69 -6.23 -28.48
C ILE A 217 7.07 -7.67 -28.11
N MET A 218 6.82 -8.62 -29.02
CA MET A 218 7.14 -10.02 -28.78
C MET A 218 8.64 -10.33 -28.84
N GLU A 219 9.33 -9.79 -29.85
CA GLU A 219 10.74 -10.14 -30.11
C GLU A 219 11.70 -9.31 -29.27
N GLU A 220 11.50 -8.00 -29.17
CA GLU A 220 12.44 -7.11 -28.46
C GLU A 220 12.09 -6.93 -26.97
N LEU A 221 10.78 -6.78 -26.66
CA LEU A 221 10.36 -6.62 -25.25
C LEU A 221 10.09 -7.96 -24.57
N GLY A 222 9.97 -9.07 -25.34
CA GLY A 222 9.70 -10.40 -24.81
C GLY A 222 8.35 -10.49 -24.09
N ARG A 223 7.31 -9.84 -24.63
CA ARG A 223 5.98 -9.79 -24.02
C ARG A 223 4.93 -10.37 -24.94
N GLY A 224 3.99 -11.10 -24.35
CA GLY A 224 2.82 -11.60 -25.06
C GLY A 224 1.91 -10.47 -25.52
N VAL A 225 1.36 -10.59 -26.71
CA VAL A 225 0.43 -9.63 -27.34
C VAL A 225 -0.87 -10.33 -27.66
N THR A 226 -1.98 -9.65 -27.43
CA THR A 226 -3.31 -10.12 -27.84
C THR A 226 -3.90 -9.17 -28.87
N TYR A 227 -4.36 -9.71 -30.01
CA TYR A 227 -5.16 -8.93 -30.94
C TYR A 227 -6.64 -8.99 -30.56
N LEU A 228 -7.25 -7.82 -30.49
CA LEU A 228 -8.70 -7.66 -30.41
C LEU A 228 -9.18 -7.14 -31.77
N THR A 229 -10.26 -7.72 -32.30
CA THR A 229 -10.89 -7.22 -33.51
C THR A 229 -11.82 -6.07 -33.15
N GLY A 230 -11.56 -4.90 -33.72
CA GLY A 230 -12.41 -3.72 -33.57
C GLY A 230 -12.87 -3.21 -34.94
N GLU A 231 -13.92 -2.39 -34.94
CA GLU A 231 -14.40 -1.68 -36.11
C GLU A 231 -14.43 -0.19 -35.82
N GLY A 232 -13.87 0.61 -36.72
CA GLY A 232 -13.92 2.06 -36.59
C GLY A 232 -15.34 2.56 -36.83
N ALA A 233 -15.99 3.11 -35.81
CA ALA A 233 -17.38 3.57 -35.90
C ALA A 233 -17.60 4.61 -37.03
N TYR A 234 -16.62 5.48 -37.26
CA TYR A 234 -16.68 6.48 -38.32
C TYR A 234 -16.33 5.92 -39.71
N SER A 235 -15.32 5.04 -39.78
CA SER A 235 -14.78 4.56 -41.08
C SER A 235 -15.38 3.25 -41.54
N GLY A 236 -16.11 2.52 -40.69
CA GLY A 236 -16.60 1.16 -40.96
C GLY A 236 -15.50 0.11 -41.21
N ARG A 237 -14.22 0.48 -41.03
CA ARG A 237 -13.10 -0.41 -41.30
C ARG A 237 -12.78 -1.29 -40.09
N ARG A 238 -12.58 -2.58 -40.33
CA ARG A 238 -12.08 -3.49 -39.33
C ARG A 238 -10.61 -3.20 -39.03
N LYS A 239 -10.24 -3.16 -37.75
CA LYS A 239 -8.89 -2.89 -37.26
C LYS A 239 -8.46 -3.94 -36.25
N LYS A 240 -7.17 -4.26 -36.26
CA LYS A 240 -6.55 -5.06 -35.17
C LYS A 240 -6.12 -4.10 -34.07
N VAL A 241 -6.72 -4.22 -32.90
CA VAL A 241 -6.32 -3.51 -31.69
C VAL A 241 -5.36 -4.39 -30.92
N ILE A 242 -4.17 -3.90 -30.64
CA ILE A 242 -3.18 -4.58 -29.79
C ILE A 242 -3.52 -4.34 -28.34
N TYR A 243 -3.63 -5.40 -27.57
CA TYR A 243 -3.65 -5.37 -26.11
C TYR A 243 -2.36 -5.97 -25.55
N VAL A 244 -1.69 -5.24 -24.64
CA VAL A 244 -0.48 -5.71 -23.96
C VAL A 244 -0.37 -5.09 -22.57
N ALA A 245 0.15 -5.83 -21.59
CA ALA A 245 0.54 -5.32 -20.29
C ALA A 245 2.06 -5.16 -20.24
N LEU A 246 2.53 -3.94 -19.93
CA LEU A 246 3.96 -3.60 -19.93
C LEU A 246 4.38 -2.89 -18.64
N GLY A 247 5.63 -3.12 -18.23
CA GLY A 247 6.28 -2.34 -17.17
C GLY A 247 6.75 -0.97 -17.67
N ARG A 248 7.03 -0.04 -16.75
CA ARG A 248 7.47 1.34 -17.07
C ARG A 248 8.65 1.43 -18.03
N ARG A 249 9.58 0.48 -17.94
CA ARG A 249 10.76 0.46 -18.82
C ARG A 249 10.37 0.10 -20.24
N ASP A 250 9.60 -0.98 -20.37
CA ASP A 250 9.16 -1.51 -21.66
C ASP A 250 8.27 -0.49 -22.39
N ILE A 251 7.47 0.29 -21.65
CA ILE A 251 6.66 1.39 -22.21
C ILE A 251 7.52 2.48 -22.85
N ARG A 252 8.66 2.82 -22.27
CA ARG A 252 9.56 3.84 -22.86
C ARG A 252 10.14 3.35 -24.19
N GLU A 253 10.57 2.09 -24.24
CA GLU A 253 11.11 1.47 -25.44
C GLU A 253 10.03 1.37 -26.52
N LEU A 254 8.81 0.98 -26.13
CA LEU A 254 7.65 0.94 -27.06
C LEU A 254 7.30 2.33 -27.60
N LYS A 255 7.28 3.38 -26.78
CA LYS A 255 7.00 4.75 -27.22
C LYS A 255 8.01 5.22 -28.26
N ALA A 256 9.30 4.99 -28.02
CA ALA A 256 10.35 5.36 -28.98
C ALA A 256 10.17 4.64 -30.33
N PHE A 257 9.82 3.36 -30.30
CA PHE A 257 9.55 2.59 -31.53
C PHE A 257 8.29 3.09 -32.27
N LEU A 258 7.20 3.36 -31.55
CA LEU A 258 5.95 3.84 -32.13
C LEU A 258 6.12 5.19 -32.83
N THR A 259 6.89 6.13 -32.24
CA THR A 259 7.18 7.43 -32.89
C THR A 259 7.86 7.28 -34.24
N GLN A 260 8.63 6.21 -34.46
CA GLN A 260 9.31 5.96 -35.72
C GLN A 260 8.46 5.20 -36.75
N VAL A 261 7.60 4.26 -36.27
CA VAL A 261 6.88 3.34 -37.13
C VAL A 261 5.49 3.87 -37.52
N ASP A 262 4.79 4.46 -36.58
CA ASP A 262 3.47 5.06 -36.79
C ASP A 262 3.24 6.20 -35.77
N PRO A 263 3.66 7.43 -36.12
CA PRO A 263 3.44 8.60 -35.27
C PRO A 263 1.96 8.92 -34.99
N ASN A 264 1.07 8.42 -35.84
CA ASN A 264 -0.39 8.65 -35.73
C ASN A 264 -1.12 7.50 -35.00
N ALA A 265 -0.39 6.51 -34.48
CA ALA A 265 -0.98 5.43 -33.70
C ALA A 265 -1.76 5.98 -32.50
N PHE A 266 -3.00 5.52 -32.33
CA PHE A 266 -3.78 5.85 -31.15
C PHE A 266 -3.42 4.87 -30.00
N ILE A 267 -2.96 5.42 -28.88
CA ILE A 267 -2.46 4.63 -27.75
C ILE A 267 -3.16 5.05 -26.48
N THR A 268 -3.79 4.10 -25.80
CA THR A 268 -4.42 4.32 -24.49
C THR A 268 -3.69 3.53 -23.43
N TYR A 269 -3.35 4.20 -22.33
CA TYR A 269 -2.74 3.60 -21.15
C TYR A 269 -3.76 3.58 -20.02
N PHE A 270 -3.84 2.43 -19.33
CA PHE A 270 -4.64 2.32 -18.11
C PHE A 270 -3.86 1.56 -17.05
N ASP A 271 -4.13 1.87 -15.78
CA ASP A 271 -3.46 1.21 -14.69
C ASP A 271 -4.03 -0.20 -14.50
N VAL A 272 -3.14 -1.17 -14.37
CA VAL A 272 -3.49 -2.57 -14.07
C VAL A 272 -3.14 -2.83 -12.63
N ASN A 273 -4.12 -3.18 -11.82
CA ASN A 273 -3.93 -3.40 -10.39
C ASN A 273 -3.00 -4.58 -10.11
N GLU A 274 -3.14 -5.66 -10.88
CA GLU A 274 -2.35 -6.88 -10.72
C GLU A 274 -2.18 -7.60 -12.07
N VAL A 275 -0.97 -8.11 -12.32
CA VAL A 275 -0.69 -9.04 -13.42
C VAL A 275 -0.22 -10.34 -12.81
N ASN A 276 -1.09 -11.34 -12.80
CA ASN A 276 -0.78 -12.66 -12.26
C ASN A 276 -0.29 -13.59 -13.38
N SER A 277 0.99 -13.46 -13.73
CA SER A 277 1.64 -14.35 -14.69
C SER A 277 3.08 -14.65 -14.23
N PRO A 278 3.43 -15.93 -14.04
CA PRO A 278 4.83 -16.31 -13.74
C PRO A 278 5.81 -15.84 -14.83
N GLU A 279 5.36 -15.75 -16.05
CA GLU A 279 6.17 -15.31 -17.20
C GLU A 279 6.40 -13.81 -17.22
N PHE A 280 5.48 -12.99 -16.69
CA PHE A 280 5.63 -11.55 -16.62
C PHE A 280 6.84 -11.13 -15.76
N LEU A 281 7.18 -11.96 -14.77
CA LEU A 281 8.30 -11.74 -13.85
C LEU A 281 9.65 -12.28 -14.37
N THR A 282 9.64 -13.25 -15.29
CA THR A 282 10.82 -14.08 -15.64
C THR A 282 11.28 -14.00 -17.11
N ILE A 283 10.54 -13.38 -18.01
CA ILE A 283 10.77 -13.51 -19.47
C ILE A 283 12.09 -12.90 -19.96
N LYS A 284 12.72 -11.99 -19.25
CA LYS A 284 14.05 -11.45 -19.68
C LYS A 284 15.18 -12.49 -19.82
N SER A 285 15.01 -13.69 -19.28
CA SER A 285 16.06 -14.72 -19.28
C SER A 285 15.97 -15.72 -20.44
N LYS A 286 14.79 -15.94 -21.05
CA LYS A 286 14.59 -17.06 -21.98
C LYS A 286 14.86 -16.73 -23.45
N TYR A 287 14.59 -15.51 -23.90
CA TYR A 287 14.75 -15.13 -25.31
C TYR A 287 16.18 -14.74 -25.70
N HIS A 288 17.01 -14.27 -24.76
CA HIS A 288 18.44 -14.00 -25.01
C HIS A 288 19.30 -15.27 -25.16
N LYS A 289 18.80 -16.46 -24.77
CA LYS A 289 19.54 -17.72 -24.88
C LYS A 289 19.35 -18.45 -26.21
N LYS A 290 18.48 -18.01 -27.11
CA LYS A 290 18.25 -18.64 -28.42
C LYS A 290 18.98 -17.94 -29.60
N ARG A 291 19.81 -16.94 -29.30
CA ARG A 291 20.68 -16.28 -30.31
C ARG A 291 22.17 -16.50 -30.04
N LYS A 292 22.56 -17.74 -29.65
CA LYS A 292 23.95 -18.20 -29.78
C LYS A 292 23.97 -19.54 -30.46
#